data_2e8713ae16bbc10b1021fe476061af8f
#
_entry.id   2e8713ae16bbc10b1021fe476061af8f
#
_cell.length_a   1.000
_cell.length_b   1.000
_cell.length_c   1.000
_cell.angle_alpha   90.00
_cell.angle_beta   90.00
_cell.angle_gamma   90.00
#
_symmetry.space_group_name_H-M   'P 1'
#
loop_
_entity.id
_entity.type
_entity.pdbx_description
1 polymer ?
#
loop_
_entity_poly.entity_id
_entity_poly.type
_entity_poly.pdbx_seq_one_letter_code
_entity_poly.pdbx_strand_id
1 'polypeptide(L)'
;MPGLFLVNTLDVARVLGPDPKRITVDGVFQRLEELYLRPRGGGFNHDPAIRATLDLFRGALTPIQARQYCLTNGNPKGREQNAAIVGVVSDHAASNVSRCHQIGYVAVRIARYRGKAIHIGIKAPFVRVREQKEAFLVVPGFRKDSRPIGWQIDFVCSVAANQLARDDYERADVEYLYAGPGVATSAREFRAYYGREMSLFSADEIDAFLQIYVEAVVRHLEKGHGAQPGKFSGYRIVDPAQGSFF
;
A
#
# COMPACT_ATOMS: atom_id res chain seq x y z
N MET A 1 9.24 -18.21 3.86
CA MET A 1 9.25 -17.34 2.67
C MET A 1 7.87 -16.68 2.54
N PRO A 2 7.74 -15.46 2.08
CA PRO A 2 6.43 -14.88 1.77
C PRO A 2 5.80 -15.62 0.60
N GLY A 3 4.46 -15.78 0.62
CA GLY A 3 3.72 -16.41 -0.48
C GLY A 3 3.42 -15.43 -1.59
N LEU A 4 3.44 -15.88 -2.84
CA LEU A 4 3.14 -15.06 -4.01
C LEU A 4 1.63 -14.97 -4.35
N PHE A 5 0.77 -15.67 -3.60
CA PHE A 5 -0.68 -15.61 -3.80
C PHE A 5 -1.36 -14.34 -3.26
N LEU A 6 -0.65 -13.55 -2.46
CA LEU A 6 -1.05 -12.21 -2.04
C LEU A 6 0.18 -11.33 -1.85
N VAL A 7 0.36 -10.34 -2.71
CA VAL A 7 1.45 -9.36 -2.64
C VAL A 7 0.85 -7.96 -2.56
N ASN A 8 1.38 -7.12 -1.67
CA ASN A 8 0.93 -5.76 -1.53
C ASN A 8 1.26 -4.92 -2.77
N THR A 9 0.36 -4.03 -3.18
CA THR A 9 0.50 -3.18 -4.37
C THR A 9 1.82 -2.38 -4.38
N LEU A 10 2.28 -1.91 -3.22
CA LEU A 10 3.57 -1.22 -3.12
C LEU A 10 4.76 -2.14 -3.42
N ASP A 11 4.68 -3.42 -3.06
CA ASP A 11 5.70 -4.41 -3.44
C ASP A 11 5.61 -4.76 -4.92
N VAL A 12 4.41 -4.83 -5.48
CA VAL A 12 4.21 -5.00 -6.92
C VAL A 12 4.87 -3.83 -7.67
N ALA A 13 4.60 -2.59 -7.29
CA ALA A 13 5.23 -1.41 -7.90
C ALA A 13 6.77 -1.48 -7.87
N ARG A 14 7.35 -1.95 -6.76
CA ARG A 14 8.81 -2.09 -6.63
C ARG A 14 9.39 -3.14 -7.56
N VAL A 15 8.73 -4.31 -7.69
CA VAL A 15 9.24 -5.38 -8.55
C VAL A 15 8.98 -5.12 -10.03
N LEU A 16 8.01 -4.28 -10.37
CA LEU A 16 7.86 -3.77 -11.73
C LEU A 16 9.09 -2.96 -12.16
N GLY A 17 9.77 -2.28 -11.24
CA GLY A 17 11.09 -1.67 -11.48
C GLY A 17 11.08 -0.15 -11.57
N PRO A 18 12.20 0.46 -11.96
CA PRO A 18 12.35 1.91 -11.92
C PRO A 18 11.80 2.66 -13.14
N ASP A 19 11.58 2.00 -14.26
CA ASP A 19 11.14 2.63 -15.50
C ASP A 19 9.94 1.89 -16.09
N PRO A 20 8.76 2.53 -16.17
CA PRO A 20 7.55 1.89 -16.68
C PRO A 20 7.64 1.49 -18.17
N LYS A 21 8.51 2.14 -18.94
CA LYS A 21 8.73 1.83 -20.37
C LYS A 21 9.63 0.62 -20.60
N ARG A 22 10.32 0.13 -19.58
CA ARG A 22 11.28 -0.96 -19.65
C ARG A 22 10.91 -2.17 -18.78
N ILE A 23 9.64 -2.31 -18.46
CA ILE A 23 9.16 -3.44 -17.66
C ILE A 23 9.15 -4.69 -18.57
N THR A 24 9.83 -5.73 -18.12
CA THR A 24 9.85 -7.04 -18.78
C THR A 24 9.56 -8.14 -17.78
N VAL A 25 9.00 -9.26 -18.23
CA VAL A 25 8.73 -10.43 -17.38
C VAL A 25 9.99 -10.92 -16.68
N ASP A 26 11.11 -11.01 -17.41
CA ASP A 26 12.39 -11.46 -16.85
C ASP A 26 12.91 -10.50 -15.77
N GLY A 27 12.81 -9.19 -16.01
CA GLY A 27 13.20 -8.19 -15.03
C GLY A 27 12.33 -8.23 -13.76
N VAL A 28 11.02 -8.44 -13.90
CA VAL A 28 10.11 -8.61 -12.76
C VAL A 28 10.42 -9.92 -12.04
N PHE A 29 10.67 -11.01 -12.77
CA PHE A 29 11.05 -12.30 -12.19
C PHE A 29 12.29 -12.19 -11.31
N GLN A 30 13.37 -11.57 -11.80
CA GLN A 30 14.59 -11.36 -11.02
C GLN A 30 14.35 -10.50 -9.78
N ARG A 31 13.61 -9.38 -9.92
CA ARG A 31 13.29 -8.50 -8.79
C ARG A 31 12.38 -9.15 -7.74
N LEU A 32 11.45 -10.03 -8.15
CA LEU A 32 10.66 -10.83 -7.20
C LEU A 32 11.58 -11.72 -6.36
N GLU A 33 12.56 -12.38 -6.96
CA GLU A 33 13.52 -13.19 -6.23
C GLU A 33 14.35 -12.35 -5.26
N GLU A 34 14.92 -11.24 -5.72
CA GLU A 34 15.83 -10.40 -4.94
C GLU A 34 15.15 -9.62 -3.82
N LEU A 35 14.00 -9.02 -4.13
CA LEU A 35 13.34 -8.05 -3.25
C LEU A 35 12.25 -8.66 -2.38
N TYR A 36 11.66 -9.78 -2.80
CA TYR A 36 10.49 -10.32 -2.16
C TYR A 36 10.69 -11.75 -1.62
N LEU A 37 11.23 -12.67 -2.40
CA LEU A 37 11.35 -14.08 -2.01
C LEU A 37 12.55 -14.36 -1.10
N ARG A 38 13.63 -13.61 -1.18
CA ARG A 38 14.77 -13.78 -0.27
C ARG A 38 14.37 -13.44 1.17
N PRO A 39 14.67 -14.29 2.14
CA PRO A 39 14.34 -14.00 3.52
C PRO A 39 15.13 -12.77 4.00
N ARG A 40 14.42 -11.69 4.29
CA ARG A 40 14.95 -10.51 4.98
C ARG A 40 14.48 -10.56 6.42
N GLY A 41 15.36 -10.24 7.34
CA GLY A 41 15.12 -10.36 8.78
C GLY A 41 13.85 -9.68 9.25
N GLY A 42 13.23 -10.30 10.24
CA GLY A 42 12.06 -10.02 11.04
C GLY A 42 11.26 -8.77 10.72
N GLY A 43 10.21 -8.94 9.90
CA GLY A 43 9.27 -7.88 9.62
C GLY A 43 8.43 -7.54 10.85
N PHE A 44 8.20 -6.28 11.07
CA PHE A 44 7.14 -5.76 11.91
C PHE A 44 6.11 -5.07 11.00
N ASN A 45 4.88 -4.93 11.48
CA ASN A 45 3.85 -4.22 10.75
C ASN A 45 3.82 -2.74 11.16
N HIS A 46 3.21 -1.92 10.31
CA HIS A 46 2.98 -0.51 10.55
C HIS A 46 1.56 -0.22 11.04
N ASP A 47 0.77 -1.24 11.43
CA ASP A 47 -0.61 -1.07 11.88
C ASP A 47 -0.75 -0.09 13.05
N PRO A 48 0.16 -0.05 14.07
CA PRO A 48 0.11 0.97 15.10
C PRO A 48 0.28 2.40 14.56
N ALA A 49 1.20 2.61 13.60
CA ALA A 49 1.38 3.93 12.99
C ALA A 49 0.18 4.33 12.13
N ILE A 50 -0.41 3.39 11.39
CA ILE A 50 -1.62 3.60 10.59
C ILE A 50 -2.79 3.99 11.50
N ARG A 51 -2.98 3.27 12.62
CA ARG A 51 -4.01 3.57 13.61
C ARG A 51 -3.83 4.96 14.23
N ALA A 52 -2.62 5.25 14.68
CA ALA A 52 -2.30 6.55 15.26
C ALA A 52 -2.49 7.70 14.26
N THR A 53 -2.13 7.49 12.97
CA THR A 53 -2.37 8.47 11.89
C THR A 53 -3.87 8.71 11.67
N LEU A 54 -4.69 7.66 11.67
CA LEU A 54 -6.13 7.78 11.59
C LEU A 54 -6.70 8.60 12.76
N ASP A 55 -6.26 8.31 13.99
CA ASP A 55 -6.74 8.98 15.18
C ASP A 55 -6.25 10.44 15.28
N LEU A 56 -5.07 10.76 14.71
CA LEU A 56 -4.62 12.15 14.49
C LEU A 56 -5.54 12.90 13.52
N PHE A 57 -5.87 12.32 12.37
CA PHE A 57 -6.82 12.93 11.42
C PHE A 57 -8.21 13.12 12.01
N ARG A 58 -8.62 12.29 12.95
CA ARG A 58 -9.89 12.46 13.71
C ARG A 58 -9.83 13.54 14.79
N GLY A 59 -8.64 14.05 15.10
CA GLY A 59 -8.44 14.89 16.28
C GLY A 59 -8.61 14.15 17.61
N ALA A 60 -8.63 12.80 17.58
CA ALA A 60 -8.79 11.96 18.76
C ALA A 60 -7.49 11.80 19.56
N LEU A 61 -6.34 11.99 18.95
CA LEU A 61 -5.04 11.99 19.61
C LEU A 61 -4.27 13.27 19.27
N THR A 62 -3.54 13.77 20.24
CA THR A 62 -2.48 14.76 20.00
C THR A 62 -1.22 14.09 19.43
N PRO A 63 -0.29 14.82 18.78
CA PRO A 63 0.98 14.28 18.30
C PRO A 63 1.77 13.50 19.36
N ILE A 64 1.80 14.02 20.61
CA ILE A 64 2.49 13.39 21.73
C ILE A 64 1.81 12.05 22.09
N GLN A 65 0.49 12.03 22.20
CA GLN A 65 -0.27 10.82 22.52
C GLN A 65 -0.13 9.75 21.41
N ALA A 66 -0.19 10.16 20.15
CA ALA A 66 -0.04 9.28 19.01
C ALA A 66 1.36 8.61 18.97
N ARG A 67 2.42 9.38 19.25
CA ARG A 67 3.77 8.84 19.38
C ARG A 67 3.87 7.86 20.55
N GLN A 68 3.35 8.22 21.71
CA GLN A 68 3.34 7.35 22.90
C GLN A 68 2.57 6.05 22.64
N TYR A 69 1.43 6.13 21.94
CA TYR A 69 0.69 4.95 21.50
C TYR A 69 1.55 3.99 20.68
N CYS A 70 2.35 4.48 19.73
CA CYS A 70 3.25 3.65 18.93
C CYS A 70 4.39 3.02 19.75
N LEU A 71 4.90 3.72 20.76
CA LEU A 71 5.97 3.21 21.64
C LEU A 71 5.48 2.10 22.57
N THR A 72 4.19 2.04 22.87
CA THR A 72 3.61 1.05 23.79
C THR A 72 2.91 -0.10 23.08
N ASN A 73 2.44 0.10 21.85
CA ASN A 73 1.64 -0.88 21.12
C ASN A 73 2.39 -1.57 19.97
N GLY A 74 1.90 -2.74 19.60
CA GLY A 74 2.43 -3.55 18.51
C GLY A 74 3.70 -4.31 18.87
N ASN A 75 4.36 -4.84 17.84
CA ASN A 75 5.58 -5.62 17.99
C ASN A 75 6.72 -4.74 18.54
N PRO A 76 7.39 -5.11 19.63
CA PRO A 76 8.49 -4.32 20.23
C PRO A 76 9.56 -3.88 19.23
N LYS A 77 9.93 -4.74 18.28
CA LYS A 77 10.92 -4.45 17.22
C LYS A 77 10.50 -3.31 16.28
N GLY A 78 9.20 -3.02 16.20
CA GLY A 78 8.64 -2.00 15.31
C GLY A 78 8.25 -0.70 15.99
N ARG A 79 8.25 -0.63 17.32
CA ARG A 79 7.70 0.49 18.08
C ARG A 79 8.36 1.82 17.75
N GLU A 80 9.70 1.87 17.80
CA GLU A 80 10.46 3.07 17.45
C GLU A 80 10.24 3.51 15.99
N GLN A 81 10.14 2.54 15.08
CA GLN A 81 9.87 2.83 13.68
C GLN A 81 8.45 3.40 13.47
N ASN A 82 7.47 2.86 14.18
CA ASN A 82 6.10 3.37 14.14
C ASN A 82 5.98 4.76 14.78
N ALA A 83 6.69 4.99 15.89
CA ALA A 83 6.76 6.30 16.53
C ALA A 83 7.45 7.35 15.63
N ALA A 84 8.50 6.95 14.90
CA ALA A 84 9.17 7.83 13.93
C ALA A 84 8.29 8.18 12.74
N ILE A 85 7.45 7.24 12.25
CA ILE A 85 6.45 7.52 11.22
C ILE A 85 5.47 8.59 11.70
N VAL A 86 4.86 8.35 12.86
CA VAL A 86 3.90 9.28 13.46
C VAL A 86 4.51 10.64 13.71
N GLY A 87 5.79 10.69 14.15
CA GLY A 87 6.51 11.94 14.36
C GLY A 87 6.59 12.83 13.13
N VAL A 88 6.74 12.25 11.92
CA VAL A 88 6.81 13.05 10.68
C VAL A 88 5.44 13.29 10.02
N VAL A 89 4.42 12.49 10.33
CA VAL A 89 3.05 12.63 9.78
C VAL A 89 2.19 13.59 10.61
N SER A 90 2.54 13.78 11.89
CA SER A 90 1.67 14.45 12.87
C SER A 90 1.20 15.83 12.48
N ASP A 91 2.12 16.69 12.00
CA ASP A 91 1.79 18.08 11.69
C ASP A 91 0.78 18.14 10.53
N HIS A 92 0.99 17.30 9.52
CA HIS A 92 0.05 17.19 8.40
C HIS A 92 -1.32 16.70 8.87
N ALA A 93 -1.37 15.63 9.64
CA ALA A 93 -2.63 15.06 10.11
C ALA A 93 -3.38 16.02 11.05
N ALA A 94 -2.68 16.67 11.99
CA ALA A 94 -3.26 17.63 12.92
C ALA A 94 -3.78 18.90 12.20
N SER A 95 -3.12 19.34 11.13
CA SER A 95 -3.57 20.48 10.31
C SER A 95 -4.71 20.12 9.35
N ASN A 96 -5.05 18.84 9.22
CA ASN A 96 -6.07 18.33 8.30
C ASN A 96 -7.12 17.46 9.02
N VAL A 97 -7.56 17.87 10.20
CA VAL A 97 -8.60 17.15 10.96
C VAL A 97 -9.84 16.94 10.08
N SER A 98 -10.34 15.71 10.08
CA SER A 98 -11.36 15.26 9.13
C SER A 98 -12.24 14.16 9.73
N ARG A 99 -13.44 13.98 9.19
CA ARG A 99 -14.21 12.76 9.45
C ARG A 99 -13.52 11.61 8.74
N CYS A 100 -13.26 10.51 9.45
CA CYS A 100 -12.58 9.35 8.87
C CYS A 100 -13.43 8.09 9.01
N HIS A 101 -13.55 7.37 7.89
CA HIS A 101 -14.26 6.10 7.78
C HIS A 101 -13.25 4.99 7.50
N GLN A 102 -13.21 3.96 8.34
CA GLN A 102 -12.37 2.79 8.10
C GLN A 102 -12.98 1.93 7.00
N ILE A 103 -12.21 1.60 5.97
CA ILE A 103 -12.63 0.71 4.88
C ILE A 103 -11.86 -0.61 4.86
N GLY A 104 -10.79 -0.72 5.66
CA GLY A 104 -9.94 -1.91 5.75
C GLY A 104 -9.02 -2.09 4.55
N TYR A 105 -8.34 -3.25 4.53
CA TYR A 105 -7.51 -3.64 3.40
C TYR A 105 -8.33 -4.46 2.41
N VAL A 106 -7.98 -4.38 1.13
CA VAL A 106 -8.66 -5.12 0.07
C VAL A 106 -7.67 -6.00 -0.67
N ALA A 107 -8.03 -7.27 -0.88
CA ALA A 107 -7.29 -8.20 -1.73
C ALA A 107 -8.09 -8.42 -3.03
N VAL A 108 -7.57 -7.93 -4.14
CA VAL A 108 -8.21 -8.02 -5.45
C VAL A 108 -7.61 -9.19 -6.21
N ARG A 109 -8.46 -10.10 -6.71
CA ARG A 109 -8.03 -11.19 -7.58
C ARG A 109 -7.60 -10.64 -8.93
N ILE A 110 -6.38 -10.96 -9.34
CA ILE A 110 -5.82 -10.55 -10.64
C ILE A 110 -5.60 -11.72 -11.60
N ALA A 111 -5.45 -12.94 -11.08
CA ALA A 111 -5.24 -14.14 -11.88
C ALA A 111 -5.56 -15.43 -11.11
N ARG A 112 -5.41 -16.58 -11.78
CA ARG A 112 -5.43 -17.91 -11.15
C ARG A 112 -4.25 -18.75 -11.65
N TYR A 113 -3.71 -19.55 -10.76
CA TYR A 113 -2.70 -20.58 -11.08
C TYR A 113 -3.07 -21.90 -10.43
N ARG A 114 -3.26 -22.95 -11.25
CA ARG A 114 -3.67 -24.30 -10.80
C ARG A 114 -4.86 -24.27 -9.82
N GLY A 115 -5.90 -23.50 -10.15
CA GLY A 115 -7.12 -23.35 -9.36
C GLY A 115 -7.00 -22.39 -8.16
N LYS A 116 -5.81 -21.95 -7.77
CA LYS A 116 -5.59 -20.97 -6.69
C LYS A 116 -5.57 -19.56 -7.23
N ALA A 117 -6.28 -18.64 -6.59
CA ALA A 117 -6.32 -17.25 -6.97
C ALA A 117 -5.04 -16.51 -6.56
N ILE A 118 -4.53 -15.64 -7.45
CA ILE A 118 -3.44 -14.70 -7.19
C ILE A 118 -4.08 -13.34 -6.95
N HIS A 119 -3.69 -12.66 -5.88
CA HIS A 119 -4.25 -11.39 -5.46
C HIS A 119 -3.18 -10.32 -5.32
N ILE A 120 -3.58 -9.08 -5.56
CA ILE A 120 -2.86 -7.91 -5.06
C ILE A 120 -3.57 -7.34 -3.83
N GLY A 121 -2.78 -6.92 -2.84
CA GLY A 121 -3.29 -6.32 -1.61
C GLY A 121 -3.23 -4.80 -1.67
N ILE A 122 -4.37 -4.13 -1.54
CA ILE A 122 -4.47 -2.67 -1.48
C ILE A 122 -4.58 -2.25 -0.01
N LYS A 123 -3.63 -1.46 0.44
CA LYS A 123 -3.62 -0.91 1.79
C LYS A 123 -4.05 0.55 1.76
N ALA A 124 -5.35 0.79 1.66
CA ALA A 124 -5.98 2.08 1.88
C ALA A 124 -6.95 1.94 3.06
N PRO A 125 -6.45 2.03 4.30
CA PRO A 125 -7.20 1.62 5.50
C PRO A 125 -8.39 2.49 5.83
N PHE A 126 -8.44 3.72 5.34
CA PHE A 126 -9.53 4.65 5.62
C PHE A 126 -9.70 5.70 4.52
N VAL A 127 -10.91 6.25 4.50
CA VAL A 127 -11.25 7.47 3.76
C VAL A 127 -11.35 8.61 4.77
N ARG A 128 -10.78 9.76 4.46
CA ARG A 128 -11.01 10.99 5.20
C ARG A 128 -11.84 11.97 4.38
N VAL A 129 -12.77 12.66 5.04
CA VAL A 129 -13.65 13.65 4.42
C VAL A 129 -13.47 14.98 5.12
N ARG A 130 -13.04 15.99 4.40
CA ARG A 130 -12.91 17.38 4.87
C ARG A 130 -14.29 18.05 4.95
N GLU A 131 -14.38 19.17 5.66
CA GLU A 131 -15.63 19.96 5.80
C GLU A 131 -16.22 20.37 4.45
N GLN A 132 -15.39 20.63 3.45
CA GLN A 132 -15.80 20.97 2.08
C GLN A 132 -16.31 19.78 1.26
N LYS A 133 -16.55 18.63 1.90
CA LYS A 133 -16.97 17.36 1.29
C LYS A 133 -15.93 16.74 0.32
N GLU A 134 -14.68 17.20 0.35
CA GLU A 134 -13.59 16.54 -0.36
C GLU A 134 -13.24 15.22 0.37
N ALA A 135 -13.38 14.11 -0.32
CA ALA A 135 -13.03 12.78 0.20
C ALA A 135 -11.67 12.33 -0.34
N PHE A 136 -10.86 11.66 0.50
CA PHE A 136 -9.55 11.14 0.13
C PHE A 136 -9.41 9.70 0.62
N LEU A 137 -9.11 8.80 -0.32
CA LEU A 137 -8.62 7.45 -0.02
C LEU A 137 -7.17 7.56 0.45
N VAL A 138 -6.92 7.26 1.72
CA VAL A 138 -5.59 7.43 2.30
C VAL A 138 -4.76 6.16 2.12
N VAL A 139 -3.63 6.28 1.43
CA VAL A 139 -2.69 5.19 1.13
C VAL A 139 -1.37 5.42 1.86
N PRO A 140 -1.03 4.63 2.90
CA PRO A 140 0.19 4.80 3.68
C PRO A 140 1.41 4.21 2.97
N GLY A 141 2.43 5.02 2.73
CA GLY A 141 3.74 4.67 2.20
C GLY A 141 4.82 4.64 3.28
N PHE A 142 4.66 3.78 4.31
CA PHE A 142 5.44 3.81 5.56
C PHE A 142 6.67 2.88 5.59
N ARG A 143 7.19 2.50 4.43
CA ARG A 143 8.35 1.59 4.39
C ARG A 143 9.63 2.24 4.88
N LYS A 144 10.46 1.43 5.58
CA LYS A 144 11.77 1.84 6.07
C LYS A 144 12.85 1.79 4.97
N ASP A 145 12.79 0.77 4.12
CA ASP A 145 13.92 0.35 3.29
C ASP A 145 13.77 0.72 1.81
N SER A 146 12.73 1.48 1.46
CA SER A 146 12.56 1.87 0.07
C SER A 146 11.86 3.21 -0.05
N ARG A 147 12.42 4.02 -0.93
CA ARG A 147 11.79 5.22 -1.44
C ARG A 147 11.19 4.88 -2.80
N PRO A 148 9.86 4.85 -2.95
CA PRO A 148 9.25 4.70 -4.26
C PRO A 148 9.57 5.93 -5.11
N ILE A 149 9.79 5.73 -6.38
CA ILE A 149 9.91 6.80 -7.38
C ILE A 149 8.52 7.22 -7.87
N GLY A 150 8.41 8.38 -8.50
CA GLY A 150 7.13 9.01 -8.85
C GLY A 150 6.12 8.04 -9.47
N TRP A 151 6.46 7.40 -10.60
CA TRP A 151 5.53 6.51 -11.28
C TRP A 151 5.08 5.29 -10.44
N GLN A 152 5.88 4.84 -9.47
CA GLN A 152 5.48 3.75 -8.57
C GLN A 152 4.41 4.22 -7.57
N ILE A 153 4.48 5.50 -7.16
CA ILE A 153 3.43 6.12 -6.37
C ILE A 153 2.17 6.27 -7.22
N ASP A 154 2.32 6.76 -8.46
CA ASP A 154 1.22 6.89 -9.42
C ASP A 154 0.52 5.54 -9.64
N PHE A 155 1.28 4.46 -9.85
CA PHE A 155 0.72 3.11 -9.99
C PHE A 155 -0.06 2.65 -8.76
N VAL A 156 0.51 2.79 -7.56
CA VAL A 156 -0.16 2.39 -6.31
C VAL A 156 -1.45 3.17 -6.10
N CYS A 157 -1.43 4.48 -6.36
CA CYS A 157 -2.59 5.36 -6.26
C CYS A 157 -3.64 5.05 -7.33
N SER A 158 -3.22 4.76 -8.57
CA SER A 158 -4.12 4.35 -9.64
C SER A 158 -4.87 3.07 -9.34
N VAL A 159 -4.15 2.05 -8.81
CA VAL A 159 -4.78 0.79 -8.38
C VAL A 159 -5.77 1.05 -7.23
N ALA A 160 -5.41 1.88 -6.26
CA ALA A 160 -6.30 2.21 -5.15
C ALA A 160 -7.55 2.97 -5.64
N ALA A 161 -7.40 3.98 -6.49
CA ALA A 161 -8.50 4.73 -7.08
C ALA A 161 -9.43 3.81 -7.90
N ASN A 162 -8.86 3.04 -8.82
CA ASN A 162 -9.63 2.14 -9.70
C ASN A 162 -10.46 1.11 -8.92
N GLN A 163 -9.93 0.61 -7.81
CA GLN A 163 -10.57 -0.48 -7.07
C GLN A 163 -11.45 0.00 -5.90
N LEU A 164 -11.22 1.19 -5.35
CA LEU A 164 -11.86 1.65 -4.13
C LEU A 164 -12.67 2.95 -4.30
N ALA A 165 -12.39 3.78 -5.32
CA ALA A 165 -13.19 4.96 -5.62
C ALA A 165 -14.45 4.54 -6.37
N ARG A 166 -15.39 3.92 -5.65
CA ARG A 166 -16.66 3.40 -6.16
C ARG A 166 -17.78 3.71 -5.18
N ASP A 167 -18.99 3.70 -5.66
CA ASP A 167 -20.21 3.92 -4.86
C ASP A 167 -20.10 5.25 -4.09
N ASP A 168 -20.23 5.22 -2.78
CA ASP A 168 -20.14 6.42 -1.90
C ASP A 168 -18.82 7.18 -2.02
N TYR A 169 -17.77 6.54 -2.55
CA TYR A 169 -16.42 7.10 -2.70
C TYR A 169 -16.02 7.37 -4.15
N GLU A 170 -16.94 7.32 -5.11
CA GLU A 170 -16.66 7.50 -6.55
C GLU A 170 -15.89 8.80 -6.86
N ARG A 171 -16.14 9.86 -6.08
CA ARG A 171 -15.49 11.17 -6.21
C ARG A 171 -14.30 11.37 -5.26
N ALA A 172 -13.91 10.32 -4.54
CA ALA A 172 -12.76 10.44 -3.65
C ALA A 172 -11.45 10.54 -4.44
N ASP A 173 -10.65 11.54 -4.12
CA ASP A 173 -9.25 11.61 -4.56
C ASP A 173 -8.40 10.60 -3.77
N VAL A 174 -7.19 10.32 -4.22
CA VAL A 174 -6.23 9.49 -3.47
C VAL A 174 -5.20 10.38 -2.80
N GLU A 175 -4.92 10.11 -1.54
CA GLU A 175 -3.84 10.76 -0.80
C GLU A 175 -2.80 9.73 -0.40
N TYR A 176 -1.61 9.79 -0.99
CA TYR A 176 -0.49 8.95 -0.61
C TYR A 176 0.36 9.64 0.45
N LEU A 177 0.43 9.05 1.64
CA LEU A 177 1.22 9.57 2.75
C LEU A 177 2.60 8.89 2.76
N TYR A 178 3.59 9.53 2.18
CA TYR A 178 4.95 9.06 2.27
C TYR A 178 5.54 9.42 3.64
N ALA A 179 6.02 8.43 4.38
CA ALA A 179 6.80 8.60 5.61
C ALA A 179 7.94 7.58 5.64
N GLY A 180 8.83 7.71 4.68
CA GLY A 180 9.96 6.81 4.44
C GLY A 180 11.31 7.50 4.62
N PRO A 181 12.42 6.85 4.18
CA PRO A 181 13.75 7.43 4.28
C PRO A 181 13.86 8.72 3.45
N GLY A 182 14.54 9.71 3.98
CA GLY A 182 14.88 10.94 3.29
C GLY A 182 15.87 10.73 2.13
N VAL A 183 16.05 11.77 1.30
CA VAL A 183 16.97 11.70 0.14
C VAL A 183 18.40 11.56 0.58
N ALA A 184 18.81 12.35 1.58
CA ALA A 184 20.20 12.50 1.99
C ALA A 184 20.52 11.82 3.33
N THR A 185 19.52 11.35 4.05
CA THR A 185 19.67 10.79 5.39
C THR A 185 18.82 9.55 5.59
N SER A 186 19.18 8.71 6.58
CA SER A 186 18.34 7.60 7.03
C SER A 186 17.14 8.06 7.87
N ALA A 187 17.06 9.36 8.21
CA ALA A 187 15.92 9.94 8.89
C ALA A 187 14.69 9.90 8.01
N ARG A 188 13.51 9.74 8.62
CA ARG A 188 12.26 9.76 7.88
C ARG A 188 11.92 11.17 7.45
N GLU A 189 11.43 11.30 6.23
CA GLU A 189 10.78 12.52 5.73
C GLU A 189 9.32 12.26 5.45
N PHE A 190 8.50 13.29 5.51
CA PHE A 190 7.09 13.25 5.19
C PHE A 190 6.82 14.01 3.90
N ARG A 191 5.97 13.41 3.03
CA ARG A 191 5.34 14.08 1.89
C ARG A 191 3.94 13.52 1.69
N ALA A 192 2.97 14.41 1.45
CA ALA A 192 1.66 14.04 0.94
C ALA A 192 1.63 14.25 -0.57
N TYR A 193 1.07 13.28 -1.29
CA TYR A 193 0.83 13.36 -2.73
C TYR A 193 -0.67 13.16 -2.97
N TYR A 194 -1.25 13.94 -3.87
CA TYR A 194 -2.68 13.89 -4.18
C TYR A 194 -2.90 13.39 -5.60
N GLY A 195 -3.90 12.51 -5.81
CA GLY A 195 -4.18 11.89 -7.10
C GLY A 195 -4.39 12.90 -8.22
N ARG A 196 -5.06 14.03 -7.92
CA ARG A 196 -5.25 15.15 -8.86
C ARG A 196 -3.95 15.81 -9.35
N GLU A 197 -2.84 15.60 -8.67
CA GLU A 197 -1.50 16.14 -8.98
C GLU A 197 -0.59 15.07 -9.59
N MET A 198 -1.10 13.83 -9.78
CA MET A 198 -0.37 12.68 -10.27
C MET A 198 -0.76 12.35 -11.71
N SER A 199 0.08 11.59 -12.38
CA SER A 199 -0.23 10.94 -13.66
C SER A 199 -0.82 9.57 -13.41
N LEU A 200 -2.12 9.52 -13.05
CA LEU A 200 -2.79 8.26 -12.78
C LEU A 200 -2.95 7.43 -14.07
N PHE A 201 -2.69 6.15 -13.95
CA PHE A 201 -2.84 5.18 -15.03
C PHE A 201 -4.30 4.77 -15.22
N SER A 202 -4.70 4.55 -16.45
CA SER A 202 -6.00 3.96 -16.81
C SER A 202 -6.09 2.50 -16.36
N ALA A 203 -7.31 1.95 -16.36
CA ALA A 203 -7.53 0.53 -16.06
C ALA A 203 -6.74 -0.39 -16.99
N ASP A 204 -6.70 -0.09 -18.29
CA ASP A 204 -5.98 -0.88 -19.29
C ASP A 204 -4.46 -0.86 -19.08
N GLU A 205 -3.89 0.27 -18.69
CA GLU A 205 -2.47 0.38 -18.36
C GLU A 205 -2.13 -0.39 -17.09
N ILE A 206 -2.99 -0.31 -16.06
CA ILE A 206 -2.84 -1.10 -14.83
C ILE A 206 -2.85 -2.59 -15.17
N ASP A 207 -3.83 -3.04 -15.97
CA ASP A 207 -3.97 -4.44 -16.36
C ASP A 207 -2.75 -4.92 -17.17
N ALA A 208 -2.20 -4.10 -18.07
CA ALA A 208 -0.97 -4.42 -18.79
C ALA A 208 0.22 -4.64 -17.84
N PHE A 209 0.42 -3.80 -16.84
CA PHE A 209 1.46 -3.99 -15.83
C PHE A 209 1.22 -5.24 -14.99
N LEU A 210 -0.03 -5.50 -14.60
CA LEU A 210 -0.39 -6.67 -13.82
C LEU A 210 -0.23 -7.96 -14.60
N GLN A 211 -0.46 -7.99 -15.92
CA GLN A 211 -0.20 -9.16 -16.77
C GLN A 211 1.28 -9.55 -16.75
N ILE A 212 2.20 -8.58 -16.92
CA ILE A 212 3.64 -8.83 -16.84
C ILE A 212 4.02 -9.36 -15.45
N TYR A 213 3.46 -8.77 -14.40
CA TYR A 213 3.68 -9.22 -13.02
C TYR A 213 3.19 -10.64 -12.80
N VAL A 214 1.97 -10.97 -13.23
CA VAL A 214 1.37 -12.32 -13.10
C VAL A 214 2.20 -13.36 -13.81
N GLU A 215 2.68 -13.10 -15.03
CA GLU A 215 3.53 -14.03 -15.76
C GLU A 215 4.83 -14.35 -14.99
N ALA A 216 5.47 -13.33 -14.42
CA ALA A 216 6.66 -13.53 -13.59
C ALA A 216 6.34 -14.33 -12.31
N VAL A 217 5.19 -14.07 -11.66
CA VAL A 217 4.71 -14.84 -10.50
C VAL A 217 4.48 -16.31 -10.87
N VAL A 218 3.81 -16.57 -12.00
CA VAL A 218 3.54 -17.93 -12.47
C VAL A 218 4.83 -18.69 -12.70
N ARG A 219 5.83 -18.09 -13.34
CA ARG A 219 7.16 -18.71 -13.53
C ARG A 219 7.85 -19.08 -12.20
N HIS A 220 7.69 -18.26 -11.15
CA HIS A 220 8.20 -18.61 -9.82
C HIS A 220 7.43 -19.78 -9.19
N LEU A 221 6.10 -19.77 -9.31
CA LEU A 221 5.25 -20.84 -8.78
C LEU A 221 5.51 -22.17 -9.48
N GLU A 222 5.82 -22.18 -10.77
CA GLU A 222 6.24 -23.36 -11.54
C GLU A 222 7.55 -23.95 -11.03
N LYS A 223 8.46 -23.10 -10.57
CA LYS A 223 9.72 -23.53 -9.90
C LYS A 223 9.52 -23.91 -8.43
N GLY A 224 8.29 -23.89 -7.92
CA GLY A 224 7.99 -24.17 -6.51
C GLY A 224 8.32 -23.03 -5.56
N HIS A 225 8.67 -21.85 -6.07
CA HIS A 225 9.00 -20.68 -5.25
C HIS A 225 7.73 -19.90 -4.87
N GLY A 226 7.62 -19.50 -3.61
CA GLY A 226 6.51 -18.65 -3.15
C GLY A 226 5.14 -19.33 -3.14
N ALA A 227 5.08 -20.67 -3.21
CA ALA A 227 3.82 -21.43 -3.25
C ALA A 227 3.05 -21.46 -1.92
N GLN A 228 3.55 -20.78 -0.89
CA GLN A 228 2.88 -20.71 0.40
C GLN A 228 1.62 -19.85 0.34
N PRO A 229 0.58 -20.18 1.14
CA PRO A 229 -0.64 -19.40 1.18
C PRO A 229 -0.38 -17.92 1.49
N GLY A 230 -1.11 -17.03 0.83
CA GLY A 230 -1.12 -15.62 1.18
C GLY A 230 -1.68 -15.39 2.60
N LYS A 231 -1.18 -14.40 3.31
CA LYS A 231 -1.71 -13.99 4.62
C LYS A 231 -2.84 -12.99 4.43
N PHE A 232 -4.07 -13.48 4.35
CA PHE A 232 -5.27 -12.65 4.11
C PHE A 232 -5.86 -12.01 5.39
N SER A 233 -5.25 -12.22 6.55
CA SER A 233 -5.74 -11.60 7.79
C SER A 233 -5.84 -10.08 7.65
N GLY A 234 -7.03 -9.53 7.90
CA GLY A 234 -7.32 -8.11 7.76
C GLY A 234 -7.66 -7.63 6.35
N TYR A 235 -7.69 -8.52 5.36
CA TYR A 235 -8.11 -8.20 3.99
C TYR A 235 -9.53 -8.67 3.70
N ARG A 236 -10.36 -7.81 3.10
CA ARG A 236 -11.58 -8.21 2.38
C ARG A 236 -11.18 -8.68 0.98
N ILE A 237 -11.62 -9.87 0.59
CA ILE A 237 -11.33 -10.44 -0.74
C ILE A 237 -12.38 -9.90 -1.72
N VAL A 238 -11.93 -9.36 -2.84
CA VAL A 238 -12.77 -8.89 -3.94
C VAL A 238 -12.42 -9.68 -5.20
N ASP A 239 -13.42 -10.25 -5.82
CA ASP A 239 -13.34 -10.92 -7.12
C ASP A 239 -14.01 -10.01 -8.17
N PRO A 240 -13.25 -9.36 -9.07
CA PRO A 240 -13.82 -8.48 -10.08
C PRO A 240 -14.82 -9.17 -11.01
N ALA A 241 -14.73 -10.51 -11.16
CA ALA A 241 -15.65 -11.27 -12.00
C ALA A 241 -17.00 -11.60 -11.32
N GLN A 242 -17.12 -11.38 -10.00
CA GLN A 242 -18.37 -11.66 -9.27
C GLN A 242 -19.36 -10.49 -9.27
N GLY A 243 -19.02 -9.36 -9.88
CA GLY A 243 -19.83 -8.14 -9.78
C GLY A 243 -19.85 -7.59 -8.34
N SER A 244 -20.20 -6.33 -8.19
CA SER A 244 -20.47 -5.74 -6.88
C SER A 244 -21.81 -6.26 -6.37
N PHE A 245 -21.81 -7.19 -5.42
CA PHE A 245 -23.00 -7.50 -4.63
C PHE A 245 -23.00 -6.53 -3.45
N PHE A 246 -23.64 -5.42 -3.63
CA PHE A 246 -24.18 -4.55 -2.57
C PHE A 246 -25.56 -4.07 -2.98
#